data_04e5afcfeecd001f545b2223bad3c382
#
_entry.id   04e5afcfeecd001f545b2223bad3c382
#
_cell.length_a   1.000
_cell.length_b   1.000
_cell.length_c   1.000
_cell.angle_alpha   90.00
_cell.angle_beta   90.00
_cell.angle_gamma   90.00
#
_symmetry.space_group_name_H-M   'P 1'
#
loop_
_entity.id
_entity.type
_entity.pdbx_description
1 polymer ?
#
loop_
_entity_poly.entity_id
_entity_poly.type
_entity_poly.pdbx_seq_one_letter_code
_entity_poly.pdbx_strand_id
1 'polypeptide(L)'
;MITSKIRKALLLTVSLGLAASIGVSGPANAASDNKNDINPKPASALKQGGTFVHVVVDLCPQFNTGQPAGNLLNCSQVMNTMLPGVNYFDNKATLVWDANYVTSAKVSKVKGKQTVTYDLNPKAVWTNGRKFGLKDFVGTWNARNGTNKAYENTSTIGYEDIESVKKGANDDQVVVTYKKTFADWQAVFNPVYPAELTASPDAWNKLWLTGPTLSAGPFEYVTTDKVARTTTVKRNPKWWGDKPVLDRVIFKAVPQVAQIDALLNGEIDFMDVGNDINAVTRARGSDKLRVQIAKAPIHEHLTFGPVTAVTEDVRVRQALMLSLDRRLIAKTIQGPIMGDAAAENNNHVFLDGLYCNQDNTGDLGKQNVAEAVKRLEAAGYTTVGADGIRSKGSQRLSIKLIYPSGNVNRANTVLLVQAQAKAAGIEIVPTLIPSAQYFVAPNVTSWPNGKYELALFAWVGGNYPISSVSNLHKLGSPQNHGQIGSAAVDALFSRANNILDLQKRCKLANDADKLQYQAVHSITMFQRPNAVAVNKKVANFGAFGFTSIDWTKVGFTK
;
A
#
# COMPACT_ATOMS: atom_id res chain seq x y z
N MET A 1 55.77 9.02 -67.42
CA MET A 1 56.23 9.70 -66.20
C MET A 1 55.13 9.65 -65.18
N ILE A 2 55.50 9.08 -64.07
CA ILE A 2 54.87 9.13 -62.74
C ILE A 2 53.50 8.46 -62.55
N THR A 3 53.64 7.31 -61.99
CA THR A 3 52.62 6.40 -61.40
C THR A 3 52.08 6.89 -60.07
N SER A 4 50.79 6.72 -59.81
CA SER A 4 50.28 6.67 -58.44
C SER A 4 49.39 5.46 -58.26
N LYS A 5 49.81 4.58 -57.33
CA LYS A 5 49.09 3.38 -56.88
C LYS A 5 47.98 3.76 -55.90
N ILE A 6 46.77 3.39 -56.20
CA ILE A 6 45.64 3.45 -55.28
C ILE A 6 45.53 2.11 -54.55
N ARG A 7 45.75 2.11 -53.24
CA ARG A 7 45.47 0.99 -52.35
C ARG A 7 43.96 0.97 -52.02
N LYS A 8 43.31 -0.15 -52.37
CA LYS A 8 41.97 -0.46 -51.90
C LYS A 8 42.05 -0.88 -50.42
N ALA A 9 41.41 -0.11 -49.52
CA ALA A 9 41.15 -0.53 -48.17
C ALA A 9 39.77 -1.17 -48.11
N LEU A 10 39.74 -2.43 -47.67
CA LEU A 10 38.54 -3.19 -47.37
C LEU A 10 37.94 -2.64 -46.06
N LEU A 11 36.77 -2.00 -46.14
CA LEU A 11 35.99 -1.65 -44.97
C LEU A 11 35.13 -2.89 -44.58
N LEU A 12 35.51 -3.56 -43.51
CA LEU A 12 34.62 -4.45 -42.78
C LEU A 12 33.62 -3.59 -41.99
N THR A 13 32.38 -3.57 -42.40
CA THR A 13 31.28 -3.04 -41.61
C THR A 13 30.89 -4.05 -40.57
N VAL A 14 31.34 -3.85 -39.33
CA VAL A 14 30.79 -4.52 -38.16
C VAL A 14 29.49 -3.79 -37.81
N SER A 15 28.36 -4.40 -38.11
CA SER A 15 27.06 -3.96 -37.63
C SER A 15 26.95 -4.25 -36.14
N LEU A 16 27.33 -3.28 -35.30
CA LEU A 16 26.91 -3.25 -33.90
C LEU A 16 25.39 -3.04 -33.86
N GLY A 17 24.66 -4.11 -33.61
CA GLY A 17 23.28 -4.03 -33.19
C GLY A 17 23.20 -3.32 -31.83
N LEU A 18 22.81 -2.04 -31.85
CA LEU A 18 22.41 -1.34 -30.64
C LEU A 18 21.13 -2.04 -30.11
N ALA A 19 21.30 -3.01 -29.21
CA ALA A 19 20.23 -3.42 -28.34
C ALA A 19 19.95 -2.19 -27.42
N ALA A 20 18.90 -1.43 -27.73
CA ALA A 20 18.38 -0.42 -26.84
C ALA A 20 17.93 -1.11 -25.56
N SER A 21 18.83 -1.22 -24.59
CA SER A 21 18.48 -1.55 -23.22
C SER A 21 17.63 -0.39 -22.73
N ILE A 22 16.29 -0.58 -22.70
CA ILE A 22 15.42 0.29 -21.94
C ILE A 22 15.79 0.02 -20.49
N GLY A 23 16.76 0.78 -19.99
CA GLY A 23 16.99 0.89 -18.57
C GLY A 23 15.71 1.50 -18.00
N VAL A 24 14.82 0.65 -17.47
CA VAL A 24 13.78 1.11 -16.58
C VAL A 24 14.52 1.50 -15.31
N SER A 25 15.04 2.74 -15.28
CA SER A 25 15.31 3.40 -14.01
C SER A 25 14.04 3.25 -13.20
N GLY A 26 14.14 2.73 -12.00
CA GLY A 26 13.05 2.76 -11.03
C GLY A 26 12.45 4.18 -10.99
N PRO A 27 11.28 4.38 -10.37
CA PRO A 27 10.54 5.62 -10.46
C PRO A 27 11.49 6.81 -10.37
N ALA A 28 11.61 7.56 -11.48
CA ALA A 28 12.48 8.71 -11.55
C ALA A 28 12.05 9.68 -10.46
N ASN A 29 13.00 10.04 -9.62
CA ASN A 29 12.95 11.01 -8.56
C ASN A 29 11.94 12.14 -8.81
N ALA A 30 10.67 11.95 -8.49
CA ALA A 30 9.93 13.04 -7.92
C ALA A 30 10.51 13.16 -6.49
N ALA A 31 11.13 14.30 -6.20
CA ALA A 31 11.62 14.58 -4.86
C ALA A 31 10.41 14.52 -3.91
N SER A 32 10.11 13.34 -3.40
CA SER A 32 9.12 13.21 -2.36
C SER A 32 9.81 13.58 -1.06
N ASP A 33 9.26 14.56 -0.33
CA ASP A 33 9.61 14.83 1.06
C ASP A 33 9.30 13.64 1.99
N ASN A 34 8.92 12.53 1.39
CA ASN A 34 8.44 11.33 2.05
C ASN A 34 9.59 10.49 2.59
N LYS A 35 10.32 11.09 3.49
CA LYS A 35 11.34 10.39 4.26
C LYS A 35 10.66 9.61 5.39
N ASN A 36 11.17 8.41 5.63
CA ASN A 36 10.86 7.74 6.89
C ASN A 36 11.45 8.54 8.07
N ASP A 37 10.90 8.34 9.25
CA ASP A 37 11.42 8.84 10.51
C ASP A 37 11.76 7.64 11.41
N ILE A 38 13.02 7.19 11.37
CA ILE A 38 13.48 5.93 11.98
C ILE A 38 14.67 6.08 12.93
N ASN A 39 15.10 7.31 13.27
CA ASN A 39 16.33 7.57 14.04
C ASN A 39 17.55 6.84 13.44
N PRO A 40 18.00 7.19 12.24
CA PRO A 40 19.07 6.47 11.55
C PRO A 40 20.39 6.61 12.32
N LYS A 41 21.04 5.47 12.55
CA LYS A 41 22.37 5.38 13.21
C LYS A 41 23.24 4.38 12.48
N PRO A 42 24.55 4.65 12.36
CA PRO A 42 25.50 3.67 11.84
C PRO A 42 25.67 2.49 12.80
N ALA A 43 26.02 1.31 12.30
CA ALA A 43 26.22 0.11 13.12
C ALA A 43 27.22 0.31 14.28
N SER A 44 28.24 1.16 14.10
CA SER A 44 29.24 1.50 15.13
C SER A 44 28.64 2.22 16.36
N ALA A 45 27.50 2.89 16.21
CA ALA A 45 26.79 3.57 17.30
C ALA A 45 25.79 2.65 18.03
N LEU A 46 25.64 1.41 17.58
CA LEU A 46 24.67 0.46 18.12
C LEU A 46 25.34 -0.57 19.05
N LYS A 47 24.61 -0.94 20.09
CA LYS A 47 24.94 -2.08 20.94
C LYS A 47 24.71 -3.36 20.12
N GLN A 48 25.73 -4.23 20.05
CA GLN A 48 25.57 -5.54 19.42
C GLN A 48 24.78 -6.48 20.32
N GLY A 49 23.83 -7.18 19.74
CA GLY A 49 22.93 -8.09 20.44
C GLY A 49 21.69 -7.41 21.02
N GLY A 50 21.01 -8.16 21.87
CA GLY A 50 19.78 -7.71 22.52
C GLY A 50 18.51 -8.20 21.83
N THR A 51 17.38 -7.94 22.48
CA THR A 51 16.05 -8.34 22.06
C THR A 51 15.20 -7.10 21.81
N PHE A 52 14.60 -6.99 20.63
CA PHE A 52 13.60 -5.97 20.31
C PHE A 52 12.20 -6.58 20.46
N VAL A 53 11.35 -5.95 21.27
CA VAL A 53 9.97 -6.40 21.49
C VAL A 53 9.02 -5.58 20.61
N HIS A 54 8.65 -6.17 19.48
CA HIS A 54 7.71 -5.59 18.53
C HIS A 54 6.27 -5.91 18.96
N VAL A 55 5.42 -4.90 19.10
CA VAL A 55 4.02 -5.13 19.40
C VAL A 55 3.25 -5.58 18.16
N VAL A 56 2.34 -6.53 18.35
CA VAL A 56 1.31 -6.91 17.37
C VAL A 56 -0.06 -6.90 18.06
N VAL A 57 -1.14 -6.82 17.29
CA VAL A 57 -2.50 -6.80 17.86
C VAL A 57 -2.91 -8.19 18.32
N ASP A 58 -2.52 -9.22 17.55
CA ASP A 58 -2.78 -10.63 17.88
C ASP A 58 -1.70 -11.55 17.31
N LEU A 59 -1.69 -12.81 17.74
CA LEU A 59 -0.81 -13.83 17.16
C LEU A 59 -1.19 -14.13 15.71
N CYS A 60 -0.19 -14.52 14.92
CA CYS A 60 -0.41 -14.94 13.54
C CYS A 60 -1.04 -16.34 13.51
N PRO A 61 -2.24 -16.50 12.94
CA PRO A 61 -2.90 -17.81 12.87
C PRO A 61 -2.36 -18.70 11.75
N GLN A 62 -1.76 -18.10 10.70
CA GLN A 62 -1.21 -18.78 9.54
C GLN A 62 -0.05 -17.97 8.98
N PHE A 63 1.16 -18.54 8.96
CA PHE A 63 2.37 -17.82 8.55
C PHE A 63 2.57 -17.73 7.03
N ASN A 64 1.77 -18.42 6.23
CA ASN A 64 1.77 -18.22 4.78
C ASN A 64 0.96 -16.96 4.42
N THR A 65 1.65 -15.85 4.18
CA THR A 65 1.03 -14.55 3.86
C THR A 65 0.37 -14.49 2.48
N GLY A 66 0.58 -15.48 1.62
CA GLY A 66 -0.12 -15.62 0.34
C GLY A 66 -1.50 -16.27 0.46
N GLN A 67 -1.79 -16.91 1.60
CA GLN A 67 -3.03 -17.60 1.92
C GLN A 67 -3.97 -16.65 2.68
N PRO A 68 -5.31 -16.71 2.51
CA PRO A 68 -6.25 -15.75 3.12
C PRO A 68 -6.12 -15.58 4.63
N ALA A 69 -6.00 -16.67 5.40
CA ALA A 69 -5.86 -16.60 6.86
C ALA A 69 -4.49 -16.03 7.31
N GLY A 70 -3.48 -16.04 6.45
CA GLY A 70 -2.15 -15.49 6.70
C GLY A 70 -1.97 -14.06 6.18
N ASN A 71 -2.90 -13.53 5.40
CA ASN A 71 -2.84 -12.19 4.85
C ASN A 71 -3.25 -11.11 5.87
N LEU A 72 -2.58 -11.12 7.00
CA LEU A 72 -2.79 -10.22 8.12
C LEU A 72 -1.52 -9.41 8.39
N LEU A 73 -1.70 -8.17 8.88
CA LEU A 73 -0.57 -7.29 9.19
C LEU A 73 0.41 -7.93 10.19
N ASN A 74 -0.11 -8.51 11.28
CA ASN A 74 0.69 -9.19 12.29
C ASN A 74 1.51 -10.36 11.72
N CYS A 75 0.95 -11.13 10.77
CA CYS A 75 1.67 -12.20 10.08
C CYS A 75 2.77 -11.63 9.17
N SER A 76 2.46 -10.60 8.39
CA SER A 76 3.42 -9.94 7.50
C SER A 76 4.58 -9.33 8.29
N GLN A 77 4.34 -8.72 9.46
CA GLN A 77 5.37 -8.17 10.32
C GLN A 77 6.39 -9.25 10.77
N VAL A 78 5.90 -10.44 11.14
CA VAL A 78 6.79 -11.58 11.47
C VAL A 78 7.52 -12.07 10.23
N MET A 79 6.80 -12.32 9.13
CA MET A 79 7.35 -12.95 7.93
C MET A 79 8.35 -12.08 7.17
N ASN A 80 8.22 -10.76 7.26
CA ASN A 80 9.19 -9.82 6.66
C ASN A 80 10.60 -9.91 7.27
N THR A 81 10.78 -10.59 8.40
CA THR A 81 12.10 -10.89 8.96
C THR A 81 12.75 -12.12 8.33
N MET A 82 11.98 -12.95 7.60
CA MET A 82 12.36 -14.32 7.21
C MET A 82 12.21 -14.62 5.72
N LEU A 83 11.23 -14.00 5.05
CA LEU A 83 10.97 -14.29 3.64
C LEU A 83 11.78 -13.39 2.71
N PRO A 84 12.36 -13.94 1.64
CA PRO A 84 13.07 -13.17 0.63
C PRO A 84 12.09 -12.40 -0.25
N GLY A 85 12.47 -11.16 -0.59
CA GLY A 85 11.84 -10.35 -1.62
C GLY A 85 12.85 -9.99 -2.70
N VAL A 86 12.41 -9.82 -3.93
CA VAL A 86 13.32 -9.43 -5.03
C VAL A 86 13.75 -7.98 -4.94
N ASN A 87 12.98 -7.14 -4.26
CA ASN A 87 13.25 -5.71 -4.10
C ASN A 87 12.67 -5.16 -2.79
N TYR A 88 13.07 -3.95 -2.47
CA TYR A 88 12.56 -3.15 -1.35
C TYR A 88 12.48 -1.67 -1.74
N PHE A 89 11.89 -0.83 -0.88
CA PHE A 89 11.84 0.62 -1.06
C PHE A 89 12.77 1.29 -0.04
N ASP A 90 13.74 2.06 -0.52
CA ASP A 90 14.73 2.75 0.28
C ASP A 90 14.12 3.92 1.08
N ASN A 91 14.95 4.68 1.81
CA ASN A 91 14.52 5.81 2.64
C ASN A 91 13.93 7.00 1.85
N LYS A 92 13.96 6.96 0.53
CA LYS A 92 13.33 7.92 -0.39
C LYS A 92 12.09 7.33 -1.06
N ALA A 93 11.63 6.14 -0.62
CA ALA A 93 10.60 5.35 -1.28
C ALA A 93 10.93 5.00 -2.75
N THR A 94 12.22 4.91 -3.08
CA THR A 94 12.70 4.46 -4.39
C THR A 94 12.86 2.95 -4.38
N LEU A 95 12.40 2.27 -5.43
CA LEU A 95 12.59 0.85 -5.59
C LEU A 95 14.07 0.50 -5.79
N VAL A 96 14.57 -0.44 -5.00
CA VAL A 96 15.94 -0.97 -5.06
C VAL A 96 15.86 -2.51 -5.13
N TRP A 97 16.65 -3.12 -6.01
CA TRP A 97 16.81 -4.58 -6.02
C TRP A 97 17.54 -5.02 -4.76
N ASP A 98 17.00 -6.03 -4.08
CA ASP A 98 17.66 -6.57 -2.88
C ASP A 98 18.84 -7.45 -3.30
N ALA A 99 20.04 -6.88 -3.28
CA ALA A 99 21.26 -7.54 -3.69
C ALA A 99 21.60 -8.82 -2.86
N ASN A 100 20.95 -9.00 -1.72
CA ASN A 100 21.04 -10.25 -0.97
C ASN A 100 20.41 -11.42 -1.75
N TYR A 101 19.41 -11.16 -2.60
CA TYR A 101 18.70 -12.19 -3.37
C TYR A 101 18.81 -12.00 -4.87
N VAL A 102 18.70 -10.76 -5.36
CA VAL A 102 18.66 -10.40 -6.77
C VAL A 102 19.64 -9.28 -7.04
N THR A 103 20.73 -9.60 -7.72
CA THR A 103 21.79 -8.63 -8.05
C THR A 103 21.40 -7.72 -9.19
N SER A 104 20.54 -8.18 -10.09
CA SER A 104 19.92 -7.36 -11.14
C SER A 104 18.61 -7.97 -11.62
N ALA A 105 17.70 -7.11 -12.11
CA ALA A 105 16.55 -7.57 -12.89
C ALA A 105 16.36 -6.64 -14.10
N LYS A 106 16.17 -7.24 -15.28
CA LYS A 106 16.04 -6.52 -16.55
C LYS A 106 14.77 -6.94 -17.25
N VAL A 107 13.98 -5.96 -17.68
CA VAL A 107 12.82 -6.17 -18.54
C VAL A 107 13.20 -5.96 -20.00
N SER A 108 12.76 -6.84 -20.86
CA SER A 108 12.96 -6.78 -22.31
C SER A 108 11.70 -7.26 -23.05
N LYS A 109 11.70 -7.12 -24.37
CA LYS A 109 10.72 -7.78 -25.23
C LYS A 109 11.41 -8.86 -26.05
N VAL A 110 11.04 -10.11 -25.82
CA VAL A 110 11.50 -11.25 -26.61
C VAL A 110 10.33 -11.82 -27.41
N LYS A 111 10.46 -11.86 -28.73
CA LYS A 111 9.37 -12.28 -29.64
C LYS A 111 8.06 -11.55 -29.37
N GLY A 112 8.14 -10.23 -29.08
CA GLY A 112 6.99 -9.37 -28.78
C GLY A 112 6.43 -9.49 -27.36
N LYS A 113 6.87 -10.45 -26.54
CA LYS A 113 6.41 -10.67 -25.16
C LYS A 113 7.32 -9.99 -24.16
N GLN A 114 6.73 -9.45 -23.09
CA GLN A 114 7.50 -8.98 -21.93
C GLN A 114 8.24 -10.15 -21.29
N THR A 115 9.53 -9.97 -21.12
CA THR A 115 10.42 -10.96 -20.49
C THR A 115 11.25 -10.26 -19.44
N VAL A 116 11.23 -10.79 -18.22
CA VAL A 116 12.05 -10.31 -17.09
C VAL A 116 13.11 -11.34 -16.79
N THR A 117 14.36 -10.92 -16.78
CA THR A 117 15.50 -11.74 -16.40
C THR A 117 16.02 -11.28 -15.05
N TYR A 118 16.00 -12.15 -14.05
CA TYR A 118 16.55 -11.95 -12.72
C TYR A 118 17.90 -12.64 -12.62
N ASP A 119 18.95 -11.92 -12.23
CA ASP A 119 20.24 -12.45 -11.84
C ASP A 119 20.27 -12.63 -10.32
N LEU A 120 20.35 -13.87 -9.85
CA LEU A 120 20.25 -14.21 -8.43
C LEU A 120 21.62 -14.15 -7.75
N ASN A 121 21.64 -13.86 -6.46
CA ASN A 121 22.84 -13.94 -5.65
C ASN A 121 23.19 -15.41 -5.37
N PRO A 122 24.36 -15.91 -5.82
CA PRO A 122 24.74 -17.32 -5.65
C PRO A 122 24.94 -17.73 -4.18
N LYS A 123 25.09 -16.76 -3.25
CA LYS A 123 25.22 -17.01 -1.81
C LYS A 123 23.88 -17.25 -1.12
N ALA A 124 22.75 -16.91 -1.78
CA ALA A 124 21.42 -16.98 -1.18
C ALA A 124 20.99 -18.43 -0.92
N VAL A 125 20.71 -18.75 0.35
CA VAL A 125 20.33 -20.11 0.79
C VAL A 125 19.19 -20.06 1.81
N TRP A 126 18.38 -21.09 1.84
CA TRP A 126 17.43 -21.35 2.91
C TRP A 126 18.12 -21.93 4.15
N THR A 127 17.47 -21.85 5.31
CA THR A 127 18.00 -22.37 6.59
C THR A 127 18.33 -23.87 6.56
N ASN A 128 17.74 -24.66 5.66
CA ASN A 128 18.13 -26.06 5.42
C ASN A 128 19.39 -26.21 4.56
N GLY A 129 20.00 -25.12 4.08
CA GLY A 129 21.18 -25.10 3.23
C GLY A 129 20.91 -25.23 1.72
N ARG A 130 19.63 -25.41 1.33
CA ARG A 130 19.24 -25.43 -0.08
C ARG A 130 19.38 -24.03 -0.70
N LYS A 131 19.92 -23.97 -1.92
CA LYS A 131 20.06 -22.73 -2.67
C LYS A 131 18.69 -22.09 -2.95
N PHE A 132 18.59 -20.78 -2.74
CA PHE A 132 17.48 -19.96 -3.24
C PHE A 132 17.59 -19.86 -4.76
N GLY A 133 16.52 -20.11 -5.51
CA GLY A 133 16.63 -20.12 -6.96
C GLY A 133 15.38 -20.52 -7.72
N LEU A 134 15.58 -21.02 -8.94
CA LEU A 134 14.51 -21.32 -9.90
C LEU A 134 13.35 -22.12 -9.31
N LYS A 135 13.62 -23.12 -8.46
CA LYS A 135 12.56 -23.95 -7.87
C LYS A 135 11.58 -23.13 -7.03
N ASP A 136 12.08 -22.11 -6.31
CA ASP A 136 11.27 -21.24 -5.47
C ASP A 136 10.42 -20.29 -6.32
N PHE A 137 10.98 -19.74 -7.40
CA PHE A 137 10.25 -18.91 -8.35
C PHE A 137 9.14 -19.69 -9.07
N VAL A 138 9.46 -20.89 -9.58
CA VAL A 138 8.49 -21.79 -10.24
C VAL A 138 7.39 -22.18 -9.25
N GLY A 139 7.76 -22.60 -8.05
CA GLY A 139 6.80 -22.98 -7.01
C GLY A 139 5.89 -21.81 -6.62
N THR A 140 6.45 -20.63 -6.37
CA THR A 140 5.68 -19.43 -6.05
C THR A 140 4.70 -19.08 -7.17
N TRP A 141 5.13 -19.11 -8.43
CA TRP A 141 4.26 -18.88 -9.57
C TRP A 141 3.15 -19.93 -9.67
N ASN A 142 3.48 -21.23 -9.59
CA ASN A 142 2.50 -22.32 -9.67
C ASN A 142 1.43 -22.23 -8.59
N ALA A 143 1.84 -21.90 -7.36
CA ALA A 143 0.90 -21.74 -6.25
C ALA A 143 -0.01 -20.51 -6.41
N ARG A 144 0.52 -19.41 -7.02
CA ARG A 144 -0.17 -18.11 -7.05
C ARG A 144 -0.81 -17.73 -8.38
N ASN A 145 -0.63 -18.50 -9.47
CA ASN A 145 -1.14 -18.13 -10.79
C ASN A 145 -2.66 -18.32 -10.97
N GLY A 146 -3.33 -18.89 -9.97
CA GLY A 146 -4.78 -19.09 -9.97
C GLY A 146 -5.29 -20.22 -10.88
N THR A 147 -4.40 -20.98 -11.52
CA THR A 147 -4.78 -22.10 -12.40
C THR A 147 -5.35 -23.27 -11.58
N ASN A 148 -4.67 -23.63 -10.48
CA ASN A 148 -5.15 -24.65 -9.55
C ASN A 148 -5.83 -23.97 -8.36
N LYS A 149 -7.16 -24.04 -8.31
CA LYS A 149 -7.98 -23.42 -7.25
C LYS A 149 -7.83 -24.04 -5.87
N ALA A 150 -7.21 -25.23 -5.76
CA ALA A 150 -6.91 -25.84 -4.47
C ALA A 150 -5.83 -25.08 -3.68
N TYR A 151 -4.99 -24.27 -4.34
CA TYR A 151 -4.16 -23.28 -3.68
C TYR A 151 -5.04 -22.10 -3.27
N GLU A 152 -5.31 -21.94 -1.99
CA GLU A 152 -6.08 -20.81 -1.47
C GLU A 152 -5.22 -19.54 -1.50
N ASN A 153 -5.54 -18.61 -2.38
CA ASN A 153 -4.77 -17.39 -2.60
C ASN A 153 -5.59 -16.14 -2.30
N THR A 154 -4.92 -15.13 -1.73
CA THR A 154 -5.49 -13.79 -1.54
C THR A 154 -5.59 -13.01 -2.84
N SER A 155 -4.64 -13.23 -3.76
CA SER A 155 -4.55 -12.53 -5.04
C SER A 155 -3.71 -13.32 -6.03
N THR A 156 -4.11 -13.28 -7.29
CA THR A 156 -3.38 -13.85 -8.43
C THR A 156 -2.75 -12.76 -9.31
N ILE A 157 -2.95 -11.48 -8.96
CA ILE A 157 -2.54 -10.32 -9.77
C ILE A 157 -1.05 -10.43 -10.13
N GLY A 158 -0.77 -10.30 -11.41
CA GLY A 158 0.57 -10.38 -11.99
C GLY A 158 1.08 -11.80 -12.20
N TYR A 159 0.76 -12.76 -11.32
CA TYR A 159 1.13 -14.16 -11.49
C TYR A 159 0.28 -14.87 -12.56
N GLU A 160 -0.98 -14.53 -12.68
CA GLU A 160 -1.88 -15.04 -13.72
C GLU A 160 -1.45 -14.60 -15.13
N ASP A 161 -0.73 -13.49 -15.24
CA ASP A 161 -0.20 -12.94 -16.49
C ASP A 161 1.11 -13.59 -16.95
N ILE A 162 1.76 -14.39 -16.09
CA ILE A 162 2.98 -15.12 -16.42
C ILE A 162 2.64 -16.33 -17.30
N GLU A 163 3.40 -16.48 -18.40
CA GLU A 163 3.35 -17.62 -19.28
C GLU A 163 4.30 -18.73 -18.87
N SER A 164 5.53 -18.34 -18.43
CA SER A 164 6.53 -19.30 -18.01
C SER A 164 7.57 -18.68 -17.08
N VAL A 165 8.10 -19.52 -16.19
CA VAL A 165 9.27 -19.26 -15.35
C VAL A 165 10.28 -20.33 -15.64
N LYS A 166 11.45 -19.97 -16.17
CA LYS A 166 12.47 -20.91 -16.66
C LYS A 166 13.86 -20.50 -16.23
N LYS A 167 14.80 -21.46 -16.25
CA LYS A 167 16.22 -21.21 -16.13
C LYS A 167 16.69 -20.30 -17.28
N GLY A 168 17.53 -19.34 -16.95
CA GLY A 168 18.22 -18.50 -17.93
C GLY A 168 19.53 -19.13 -18.42
N ALA A 169 20.54 -18.31 -18.65
CA ALA A 169 21.83 -18.73 -19.19
C ALA A 169 22.63 -19.62 -18.22
N ASN A 170 22.38 -19.52 -16.91
CA ASN A 170 23.06 -20.30 -15.88
C ASN A 170 22.10 -20.62 -14.72
N ASP A 171 22.58 -21.31 -13.67
CA ASP A 171 21.78 -21.74 -12.52
C ASP A 171 21.34 -20.59 -11.60
N ASP A 172 21.99 -19.44 -11.68
CA ASP A 172 21.69 -18.24 -10.93
C ASP A 172 20.84 -17.24 -11.73
N GLN A 173 20.25 -17.67 -12.84
CA GLN A 173 19.42 -16.82 -13.66
C GLN A 173 18.02 -17.38 -13.84
N VAL A 174 17.00 -16.56 -13.54
CA VAL A 174 15.58 -16.89 -13.74
C VAL A 174 14.99 -15.96 -14.80
N VAL A 175 14.32 -16.54 -15.77
CA VAL A 175 13.65 -15.84 -16.88
C VAL A 175 12.15 -16.03 -16.76
N VAL A 176 11.42 -14.92 -16.61
CA VAL A 176 9.96 -14.87 -16.49
C VAL A 176 9.38 -14.25 -17.76
N THR A 177 8.57 -15.01 -18.50
CA THR A 177 7.88 -14.52 -19.70
C THR A 177 6.41 -14.31 -19.40
N TYR A 178 5.86 -13.17 -19.82
CA TYR A 178 4.46 -12.79 -19.61
C TYR A 178 3.62 -13.05 -20.87
N LYS A 179 2.37 -13.52 -20.70
CA LYS A 179 1.37 -13.69 -21.77
C LYS A 179 0.98 -12.34 -22.37
N LYS A 180 0.80 -11.34 -21.50
CA LYS A 180 0.52 -9.94 -21.82
C LYS A 180 1.41 -9.03 -20.95
N THR A 181 1.56 -7.78 -21.34
CA THR A 181 2.33 -6.83 -20.55
C THR A 181 1.68 -6.63 -19.17
N PHE A 182 2.45 -6.83 -18.11
CA PHE A 182 2.11 -6.46 -16.75
C PHE A 182 3.11 -5.39 -16.28
N ALA A 183 2.62 -4.17 -16.17
CA ALA A 183 3.50 -3.01 -15.99
C ALA A 183 4.12 -2.94 -14.59
N ASP A 184 3.43 -3.44 -13.56
CA ASP A 184 3.93 -3.50 -12.18
C ASP A 184 4.63 -4.85 -11.86
N TRP A 185 5.37 -5.38 -12.85
CA TRP A 185 6.08 -6.65 -12.73
C TRP A 185 7.05 -6.72 -11.54
N GLN A 186 7.53 -5.58 -11.05
CA GLN A 186 8.37 -5.49 -9.87
C GLN A 186 7.64 -5.85 -8.56
N ALA A 187 6.30 -5.84 -8.56
CA ALA A 187 5.50 -6.29 -7.42
C ALA A 187 5.42 -7.81 -7.29
N VAL A 188 5.75 -8.54 -8.37
CA VAL A 188 5.72 -10.01 -8.43
C VAL A 188 6.98 -10.57 -7.78
N PHE A 189 6.87 -11.76 -7.14
CA PHE A 189 7.96 -12.39 -6.38
C PHE A 189 8.44 -11.58 -5.15
N ASN A 190 7.51 -10.87 -4.54
CA ASN A 190 7.76 -10.14 -3.30
C ASN A 190 6.62 -10.41 -2.29
N PRO A 191 6.74 -11.49 -1.47
CA PRO A 191 7.89 -12.40 -1.31
C PRO A 191 7.96 -13.57 -2.31
N VAL A 192 9.11 -14.23 -2.34
CA VAL A 192 9.30 -15.57 -2.93
C VAL A 192 9.16 -16.60 -1.81
N TYR A 193 8.35 -17.65 -2.06
CA TYR A 193 8.13 -18.72 -1.08
C TYR A 193 9.02 -19.93 -1.36
N PRO A 194 9.44 -20.70 -0.33
CA PRO A 194 10.25 -21.88 -0.53
C PRO A 194 9.48 -22.97 -1.29
N ALA A 195 10.21 -23.71 -2.13
CA ALA A 195 9.64 -24.78 -2.96
C ALA A 195 8.90 -25.84 -2.12
N GLU A 196 9.32 -26.05 -0.88
CA GLU A 196 8.71 -26.98 0.07
C GLU A 196 7.29 -26.54 0.46
N LEU A 197 7.05 -25.23 0.66
CA LEU A 197 5.73 -24.70 0.95
C LEU A 197 4.81 -24.75 -0.27
N THR A 198 5.36 -24.57 -1.45
CA THR A 198 4.61 -24.51 -2.72
C THR A 198 4.46 -25.86 -3.41
N ALA A 199 4.96 -26.94 -2.80
CA ALA A 199 5.03 -28.27 -3.40
C ALA A 199 3.63 -28.89 -3.69
N SER A 200 2.64 -28.54 -2.91
CA SER A 200 1.25 -28.99 -3.07
C SER A 200 0.27 -28.00 -2.47
N PRO A 201 -1.02 -28.06 -2.84
CA PRO A 201 -2.07 -27.27 -2.18
C PRO A 201 -2.16 -27.52 -0.68
N ASP A 202 -1.96 -28.76 -0.24
CA ASP A 202 -1.99 -29.08 1.19
C ASP A 202 -0.83 -28.42 1.94
N ALA A 203 0.38 -28.46 1.39
CA ALA A 203 1.53 -27.76 1.96
C ALA A 203 1.29 -26.23 1.99
N TRP A 204 0.81 -25.63 0.90
CA TRP A 204 0.48 -24.22 0.82
C TRP A 204 -0.54 -23.79 1.87
N ASN A 205 -1.59 -24.57 2.06
CA ASN A 205 -2.70 -24.20 2.93
C ASN A 205 -2.42 -24.52 4.40
N LYS A 206 -1.53 -25.50 4.73
CA LYS A 206 -1.44 -26.04 6.09
C LYS A 206 -0.04 -26.09 6.70
N LEU A 207 1.03 -26.18 5.89
CA LEU A 207 2.39 -26.47 6.41
C LEU A 207 2.85 -25.43 7.45
N TRP A 208 2.43 -24.18 7.31
CA TRP A 208 2.83 -23.08 8.20
C TRP A 208 1.74 -22.63 9.19
N LEU A 209 0.82 -23.51 9.57
CA LEU A 209 -0.18 -23.22 10.61
C LEU A 209 0.44 -23.07 12.00
N THR A 210 1.53 -23.77 12.29
CA THR A 210 2.18 -23.76 13.61
C THR A 210 3.48 -22.96 13.65
N GLY A 211 3.98 -22.55 12.50
CA GLY A 211 5.21 -21.77 12.34
C GLY A 211 5.89 -22.06 11.00
N PRO A 212 6.67 -21.08 10.48
CA PRO A 212 7.45 -21.30 9.27
C PRO A 212 8.60 -22.26 9.53
N THR A 213 8.78 -23.22 8.63
CA THR A 213 9.83 -24.25 8.73
C THR A 213 11.15 -23.84 8.11
N LEU A 214 11.12 -22.82 7.25
CA LEU A 214 12.29 -22.32 6.50
C LEU A 214 12.31 -20.79 6.48
N SER A 215 13.50 -20.26 6.53
CA SER A 215 13.82 -18.85 6.32
C SER A 215 14.96 -18.71 5.33
N ALA A 216 14.93 -17.66 4.52
CA ALA A 216 16.08 -17.17 3.76
C ALA A 216 16.37 -15.70 4.13
N GLY A 217 15.79 -15.19 5.21
CA GLY A 217 16.01 -13.84 5.72
C GLY A 217 17.05 -13.77 6.83
N PRO A 218 17.28 -12.56 7.38
CA PRO A 218 18.25 -12.31 8.45
C PRO A 218 17.89 -12.97 9.78
N PHE A 219 16.61 -13.37 9.95
CA PHE A 219 16.13 -14.09 11.13
C PHE A 219 15.48 -15.40 10.73
N GLU A 220 15.38 -16.32 11.70
CA GLU A 220 14.68 -17.59 11.60
C GLU A 220 13.69 -17.77 12.76
N TYR A 221 12.61 -18.51 12.53
CA TYR A 221 11.58 -18.80 13.52
C TYR A 221 12.13 -19.67 14.67
N VAL A 222 11.69 -19.37 15.89
CA VAL A 222 11.99 -20.17 17.08
C VAL A 222 10.74 -20.85 17.59
N THR A 223 9.72 -20.07 17.98
CA THR A 223 8.50 -20.58 18.59
C THR A 223 7.38 -19.54 18.60
N THR A 224 6.16 -20.02 18.72
CA THR A 224 4.99 -19.22 19.12
C THR A 224 4.45 -19.76 20.44
N ASP A 225 4.55 -18.94 21.49
CA ASP A 225 3.98 -19.23 22.80
C ASP A 225 2.58 -18.59 22.89
N LYS A 226 1.56 -19.44 22.94
CA LYS A 226 0.15 -19.01 23.00
C LYS A 226 -0.23 -18.47 24.39
N VAL A 227 0.45 -18.90 25.45
CA VAL A 227 0.19 -18.46 26.83
C VAL A 227 0.82 -17.07 27.05
N ALA A 228 2.10 -16.92 26.72
CA ALA A 228 2.80 -15.64 26.76
C ALA A 228 2.36 -14.70 25.62
N ARG A 229 1.58 -15.17 24.64
CA ARG A 229 1.11 -14.44 23.45
C ARG A 229 2.28 -13.83 22.67
N THR A 230 3.32 -14.62 22.40
CA THR A 230 4.51 -14.16 21.69
C THR A 230 4.90 -15.08 20.55
N THR A 231 5.45 -14.48 19.49
CA THR A 231 6.21 -15.20 18.44
C THR A 231 7.64 -14.72 18.48
N THR A 232 8.59 -15.63 18.60
CA THR A 232 10.02 -15.32 18.69
C THR A 232 10.76 -15.73 17.43
N VAL A 233 11.55 -14.81 16.89
CA VAL A 233 12.55 -15.09 15.86
C VAL A 233 13.94 -14.76 16.39
N LYS A 234 14.96 -15.48 15.94
CA LYS A 234 16.38 -15.26 16.29
C LYS A 234 17.21 -15.03 15.03
N ARG A 235 18.41 -14.50 15.20
CA ARG A 235 19.35 -14.34 14.09
C ARG A 235 19.56 -15.66 13.36
N ASN A 236 19.45 -15.64 12.03
CA ASN A 236 19.69 -16.79 11.17
C ASN A 236 21.21 -17.03 11.02
N PRO A 237 21.76 -18.16 11.48
CA PRO A 237 23.21 -18.41 11.40
C PRO A 237 23.70 -18.65 9.97
N LYS A 238 22.78 -18.95 9.02
CA LYS A 238 23.09 -19.14 7.60
C LYS A 238 22.87 -17.90 6.75
N TRP A 239 22.52 -16.78 7.36
CA TRP A 239 22.38 -15.52 6.67
C TRP A 239 23.73 -15.04 6.10
N TRP A 240 23.77 -14.76 4.82
CA TRP A 240 24.99 -14.41 4.04
C TRP A 240 25.20 -12.91 3.87
N GLY A 241 24.18 -12.07 4.19
CA GLY A 241 24.27 -10.62 4.15
C GLY A 241 24.86 -10.02 5.41
N ASP A 242 24.64 -8.71 5.61
CA ASP A 242 25.09 -8.01 6.80
C ASP A 242 24.51 -8.65 8.07
N LYS A 243 25.38 -8.94 9.04
CA LYS A 243 24.97 -9.56 10.30
C LYS A 243 23.96 -8.67 11.03
N PRO A 244 22.75 -9.16 11.36
CA PRO A 244 21.78 -8.38 12.13
C PRO A 244 22.37 -7.88 13.44
N VAL A 245 22.07 -6.64 13.81
CA VAL A 245 22.51 -6.05 15.09
C VAL A 245 21.87 -6.79 16.26
N LEU A 246 20.55 -7.04 16.20
CA LEU A 246 19.80 -7.74 17.24
C LEU A 246 20.09 -9.25 17.26
N ASP A 247 19.99 -9.89 18.43
CA ASP A 247 20.00 -11.35 18.56
C ASP A 247 18.61 -11.93 18.27
N ARG A 248 17.54 -11.22 18.69
CA ARG A 248 16.16 -11.69 18.67
C ARG A 248 15.18 -10.55 18.40
N VAL A 249 14.05 -10.91 17.80
CA VAL A 249 12.85 -10.08 17.78
C VAL A 249 11.72 -10.92 18.41
N ILE A 250 11.00 -10.33 19.36
CA ILE A 250 9.81 -10.93 19.96
C ILE A 250 8.61 -10.13 19.49
N PHE A 251 7.70 -10.75 18.78
CA PHE A 251 6.41 -10.18 18.42
C PHE A 251 5.41 -10.50 19.52
N LYS A 252 5.12 -9.50 20.37
CA LYS A 252 4.23 -9.64 21.54
C LYS A 252 2.83 -9.14 21.21
N ALA A 253 1.83 -9.99 21.33
CA ALA A 253 0.45 -9.62 21.12
C ALA A 253 -0.11 -8.89 22.35
N VAL A 254 -0.41 -7.59 22.17
CA VAL A 254 -0.99 -6.72 23.20
C VAL A 254 -2.23 -6.04 22.62
N PRO A 255 -3.39 -6.10 23.29
CA PRO A 255 -4.59 -5.38 22.86
C PRO A 255 -4.30 -3.90 22.69
N GLN A 256 -4.84 -3.27 21.64
CA GLN A 256 -4.50 -1.89 21.27
C GLN A 256 -4.66 -0.89 22.42
N VAL A 257 -5.71 -1.04 23.22
CA VAL A 257 -5.99 -0.15 24.38
C VAL A 257 -4.92 -0.23 25.47
N ALA A 258 -4.16 -1.32 25.56
CA ALA A 258 -3.11 -1.55 26.56
C ALA A 258 -1.69 -1.23 26.04
N GLN A 259 -1.53 -0.95 24.74
CA GLN A 259 -0.19 -0.84 24.13
C GLN A 259 0.59 0.37 24.66
N ILE A 260 -0.07 1.52 24.87
CA ILE A 260 0.64 2.70 25.38
C ILE A 260 1.15 2.49 26.81
N ASP A 261 0.40 1.79 27.66
CA ASP A 261 0.86 1.47 29.03
C ASP A 261 2.01 0.46 28.99
N ALA A 262 1.90 -0.58 28.17
CA ALA A 262 2.96 -1.56 27.97
C ALA A 262 4.28 -0.91 27.46
N LEU A 263 4.18 0.09 26.58
CA LEU A 263 5.32 0.85 26.07
C LEU A 263 5.96 1.74 27.15
N LEU A 264 5.15 2.45 27.92
CA LEU A 264 5.63 3.30 29.04
C LEU A 264 6.29 2.47 30.13
N ASN A 265 5.79 1.25 30.37
CA ASN A 265 6.37 0.29 31.32
C ASN A 265 7.62 -0.42 30.78
N GLY A 266 7.94 -0.28 29.48
CA GLY A 266 9.08 -0.96 28.84
C GLY A 266 8.85 -2.44 28.53
N GLU A 267 7.61 -2.90 28.47
CA GLU A 267 7.25 -4.26 28.11
C GLU A 267 7.30 -4.51 26.60
N ILE A 268 7.22 -3.43 25.81
CA ILE A 268 7.37 -3.37 24.37
C ILE A 268 8.26 -2.17 24.00
N ASP A 269 8.91 -2.21 22.85
CA ASP A 269 9.82 -1.14 22.41
C ASP A 269 9.19 -0.18 21.40
N PHE A 270 8.00 -0.52 20.90
CA PHE A 270 7.35 0.21 19.81
C PHE A 270 5.85 -0.01 19.87
N MET A 271 5.08 1.03 19.49
CA MET A 271 3.68 0.90 19.11
C MET A 271 3.33 1.81 17.93
N ASP A 272 2.45 1.36 17.06
CA ASP A 272 1.80 2.22 16.08
C ASP A 272 0.67 3.00 16.78
N VAL A 273 0.85 4.30 16.93
CA VAL A 273 -0.16 5.18 17.53
C VAL A 273 -1.15 5.69 16.48
N GLY A 274 -0.83 5.55 15.19
CA GLY A 274 -1.69 5.94 14.08
C GLY A 274 -2.17 7.39 14.22
N ASN A 275 -3.48 7.59 14.36
CA ASN A 275 -4.10 8.89 14.59
C ASN A 275 -4.74 9.02 16.00
N ASP A 276 -4.28 8.23 16.97
CA ASP A 276 -4.71 8.34 18.37
C ASP A 276 -3.98 9.50 19.08
N ILE A 277 -4.67 10.62 19.21
CA ILE A 277 -4.15 11.86 19.82
C ILE A 277 -3.75 11.62 21.29
N ASN A 278 -4.52 10.83 22.05
CA ASN A 278 -4.23 10.55 23.44
C ASN A 278 -2.94 9.73 23.59
N ALA A 279 -2.76 8.70 22.79
CA ALA A 279 -1.53 7.91 22.78
C ALA A 279 -0.32 8.76 22.36
N VAL A 280 -0.46 9.62 21.35
CA VAL A 280 0.60 10.55 20.92
C VAL A 280 0.94 11.54 22.04
N THR A 281 -0.04 12.12 22.71
CA THR A 281 0.17 13.08 23.81
C THR A 281 0.89 12.42 24.98
N ARG A 282 0.48 11.23 25.38
CA ARG A 282 1.13 10.46 26.46
C ARG A 282 2.57 10.08 26.09
N ALA A 283 2.79 9.66 24.84
CA ALA A 283 4.13 9.33 24.36
C ALA A 283 5.07 10.56 24.33
N ARG A 284 4.56 11.72 23.85
CA ARG A 284 5.32 12.99 23.86
C ARG A 284 5.64 13.50 25.26
N GLY A 285 4.78 13.22 26.24
CA GLY A 285 5.01 13.56 27.65
C GLY A 285 6.05 12.68 28.35
N SER A 286 6.53 11.60 27.72
CA SER A 286 7.51 10.68 28.31
C SER A 286 8.95 11.01 27.88
N ASP A 287 9.86 11.06 28.84
CA ASP A 287 11.30 11.20 28.62
C ASP A 287 11.94 9.94 28.01
N LYS A 288 11.26 8.78 28.10
CA LYS A 288 11.73 7.49 27.61
C LYS A 288 11.36 7.23 26.15
N LEU A 289 10.38 7.95 25.62
CA LEU A 289 9.79 7.69 24.31
C LEU A 289 10.10 8.79 23.31
N ARG A 290 10.00 8.45 22.05
CA ARG A 290 10.07 9.35 20.90
C ARG A 290 8.86 9.08 20.01
N VAL A 291 8.15 10.11 19.60
CA VAL A 291 7.12 10.04 18.57
C VAL A 291 7.76 10.34 17.22
N GLN A 292 7.60 9.45 16.28
CA GLN A 292 8.13 9.55 14.92
C GLN A 292 6.96 9.52 13.93
N ILE A 293 7.06 10.30 12.86
CA ILE A 293 5.95 10.53 11.96
C ILE A 293 6.42 10.49 10.51
N ALA A 294 5.74 9.68 9.69
CA ALA A 294 5.85 9.67 8.24
C ALA A 294 4.44 9.71 7.62
N LYS A 295 4.35 9.85 6.31
CA LYS A 295 3.06 9.75 5.59
C LYS A 295 2.70 8.28 5.39
N ALA A 296 1.53 7.85 5.88
CA ALA A 296 1.08 6.47 5.71
C ALA A 296 0.54 6.24 4.29
N PRO A 297 0.65 5.02 3.75
CA PRO A 297 -0.05 4.64 2.53
C PRO A 297 -1.56 4.43 2.75
N ILE A 298 -2.19 5.30 3.54
CA ILE A 298 -3.60 5.20 3.94
C ILE A 298 -4.25 6.57 3.82
N HIS A 299 -5.43 6.64 3.18
CA HIS A 299 -6.19 7.88 3.09
C HIS A 299 -7.66 7.67 3.46
N GLU A 300 -8.22 8.64 4.18
CA GLU A 300 -9.65 8.74 4.48
C GLU A 300 -10.39 9.35 3.29
N HIS A 301 -11.58 8.85 3.04
CA HIS A 301 -12.45 9.33 1.98
C HIS A 301 -13.92 9.09 2.32
N LEU A 302 -14.79 9.85 1.66
CA LEU A 302 -16.21 9.61 1.61
C LEU A 302 -16.53 8.89 0.31
N THR A 303 -16.93 7.64 0.37
CA THR A 303 -17.34 6.85 -0.81
C THR A 303 -18.85 6.89 -0.95
N PHE A 304 -19.31 7.16 -2.16
CA PHE A 304 -20.73 7.00 -2.47
C PHE A 304 -21.07 5.51 -2.51
N GLY A 305 -22.22 5.18 -1.93
CA GLY A 305 -22.85 3.87 -2.02
C GLY A 305 -23.60 3.68 -3.33
N PRO A 306 -24.45 2.65 -3.40
CA PRO A 306 -25.36 2.51 -4.52
C PRO A 306 -26.13 3.80 -4.73
N VAL A 307 -26.06 4.34 -5.94
CA VAL A 307 -26.68 5.61 -6.27
C VAL A 307 -28.19 5.56 -5.98
N THR A 308 -28.67 6.58 -5.27
CA THR A 308 -30.09 6.78 -4.97
C THR A 308 -30.62 7.95 -5.78
N ALA A 309 -31.93 8.19 -5.72
CA ALA A 309 -32.54 9.33 -6.40
C ALA A 309 -31.91 10.69 -6.02
N VAL A 310 -31.26 10.76 -4.83
CA VAL A 310 -30.56 11.98 -4.36
C VAL A 310 -29.14 12.05 -4.94
N THR A 311 -28.40 10.93 -4.93
CA THR A 311 -26.96 10.91 -5.28
C THR A 311 -26.70 10.49 -6.73
N GLU A 312 -27.74 10.14 -7.50
CA GLU A 312 -27.63 9.81 -8.93
C GLU A 312 -27.13 11.01 -9.75
N ASP A 313 -27.66 12.19 -9.46
CA ASP A 313 -27.26 13.41 -10.16
C ASP A 313 -25.84 13.84 -9.75
N VAL A 314 -24.94 13.87 -10.73
CA VAL A 314 -23.55 14.28 -10.50
C VAL A 314 -23.44 15.69 -9.91
N ARG A 315 -24.40 16.59 -10.23
CA ARG A 315 -24.41 17.97 -9.71
C ARG A 315 -24.61 17.98 -8.21
N VAL A 316 -25.38 17.06 -7.66
CA VAL A 316 -25.57 16.90 -6.20
C VAL A 316 -24.26 16.40 -5.56
N ARG A 317 -23.60 15.41 -6.16
CA ARG A 317 -22.30 14.93 -5.65
C ARG A 317 -21.23 16.02 -5.69
N GLN A 318 -21.18 16.79 -6.80
CA GLN A 318 -20.27 17.92 -6.95
C GLN A 318 -20.60 19.05 -5.95
N ALA A 319 -21.86 19.32 -5.70
CA ALA A 319 -22.28 20.31 -4.71
C ALA A 319 -21.84 19.90 -3.29
N LEU A 320 -21.99 18.62 -2.94
CA LEU A 320 -21.47 18.12 -1.66
C LEU A 320 -19.96 18.32 -1.56
N MET A 321 -19.19 17.96 -2.58
CA MET A 321 -17.73 18.17 -2.57
C MET A 321 -17.35 19.65 -2.44
N LEU A 322 -18.02 20.54 -3.17
CA LEU A 322 -17.82 21.99 -3.12
C LEU A 322 -18.25 22.62 -1.79
N SER A 323 -19.16 22.00 -1.04
CA SER A 323 -19.58 22.50 0.28
C SER A 323 -18.50 22.28 1.35
N LEU A 324 -17.51 21.40 1.13
CA LEU A 324 -16.54 20.98 2.13
C LEU A 324 -15.21 21.74 2.00
N ASP A 325 -14.79 22.39 3.10
CA ASP A 325 -13.38 22.79 3.29
C ASP A 325 -12.58 21.57 3.78
N ARG A 326 -12.11 20.75 2.83
CA ARG A 326 -11.36 19.52 3.12
C ARG A 326 -10.02 19.82 3.79
N ARG A 327 -9.41 20.98 3.49
CA ARG A 327 -8.16 21.42 4.12
C ARG A 327 -8.36 21.74 5.61
N LEU A 328 -9.42 22.47 5.94
CA LEU A 328 -9.78 22.74 7.34
C LEU A 328 -10.07 21.44 8.10
N ILE A 329 -10.82 20.52 7.47
CA ILE A 329 -11.10 19.20 8.06
C ILE A 329 -9.79 18.44 8.32
N ALA A 330 -8.90 18.37 7.32
CA ALA A 330 -7.60 17.71 7.46
C ALA A 330 -6.75 18.32 8.60
N LYS A 331 -6.69 19.66 8.67
CA LYS A 331 -5.96 20.37 9.73
C LYS A 331 -6.58 20.14 11.11
N THR A 332 -7.89 20.13 11.21
CA THR A 332 -8.58 19.89 12.49
C THR A 332 -8.33 18.48 12.99
N ILE A 333 -8.40 17.49 12.10
CA ILE A 333 -8.30 16.06 12.47
C ILE A 333 -6.86 15.59 12.62
N GLN A 334 -5.94 15.99 11.71
CA GLN A 334 -4.57 15.50 11.67
C GLN A 334 -3.55 16.48 12.27
N GLY A 335 -3.91 17.78 12.37
CA GLY A 335 -3.02 18.82 12.88
C GLY A 335 -2.42 18.53 14.25
N PRO A 336 -3.15 17.98 15.24
CA PRO A 336 -2.58 17.62 16.54
C PRO A 336 -1.40 16.65 16.47
N ILE A 337 -1.31 15.85 15.40
CA ILE A 337 -0.23 14.89 15.16
C ILE A 337 0.79 15.45 14.17
N MET A 338 0.33 15.92 13.01
CA MET A 338 1.15 16.29 11.86
C MET A 338 1.55 17.78 11.81
N GLY A 339 0.92 18.64 12.63
CA GLY A 339 1.14 20.10 12.55
C GLY A 339 0.76 20.66 11.17
N ASP A 340 1.62 21.49 10.61
CA ASP A 340 1.40 22.16 9.32
C ASP A 340 1.41 21.21 8.11
N ALA A 341 1.94 19.98 8.28
CA ALA A 341 1.94 18.96 7.23
C ALA A 341 0.57 18.31 7.02
N ALA A 342 -0.43 18.58 7.88
CA ALA A 342 -1.79 18.12 7.69
C ALA A 342 -2.44 18.82 6.50
N ALA A 343 -2.82 18.06 5.49
CA ALA A 343 -3.39 18.55 4.24
C ALA A 343 -4.44 17.59 3.68
N GLU A 344 -5.31 18.15 2.84
CA GLU A 344 -6.27 17.36 2.07
C GLU A 344 -5.55 16.46 1.04
N ASN A 345 -6.18 15.34 0.68
CA ASN A 345 -5.73 14.50 -0.41
C ASN A 345 -6.45 14.87 -1.71
N ASN A 346 -5.70 15.14 -2.77
CA ASN A 346 -6.20 15.62 -4.07
C ASN A 346 -5.92 14.63 -5.22
N ASN A 347 -5.69 13.35 -4.89
CA ASN A 347 -5.46 12.30 -5.87
C ASN A 347 -5.95 10.96 -5.32
N HIS A 348 -6.78 10.22 -6.07
CA HIS A 348 -7.25 8.89 -5.66
C HIS A 348 -6.19 7.80 -5.87
N VAL A 349 -5.25 8.02 -6.81
CA VAL A 349 -4.27 7.02 -7.26
C VAL A 349 -2.94 7.20 -6.54
N PHE A 350 -2.37 8.40 -6.65
CA PHE A 350 -1.03 8.71 -6.14
C PHE A 350 -1.14 9.53 -4.86
N LEU A 351 -0.98 8.88 -3.73
CA LEU A 351 -0.93 9.57 -2.44
C LEU A 351 0.30 10.47 -2.37
N ASP A 352 0.23 11.51 -1.52
CA ASP A 352 1.37 12.38 -1.29
C ASP A 352 2.55 11.56 -0.76
N GLY A 353 3.69 11.73 -1.41
CA GLY A 353 4.89 10.93 -1.20
C GLY A 353 5.14 9.86 -2.26
N LEU A 354 4.17 9.54 -3.10
CA LEU A 354 4.39 8.69 -4.27
C LEU A 354 4.81 9.52 -5.50
N TYR A 355 5.50 8.85 -6.42
CA TYR A 355 5.76 9.39 -7.74
C TYR A 355 4.45 9.79 -8.43
N CYS A 356 4.50 10.81 -9.28
CA CYS A 356 3.36 11.29 -10.08
C CYS A 356 2.16 11.82 -9.30
N ASN A 357 2.27 12.06 -7.99
CA ASN A 357 1.25 12.78 -7.24
C ASN A 357 1.08 14.18 -7.83
N GLN A 358 -0.16 14.58 -8.02
CA GLN A 358 -0.57 15.93 -8.42
C GLN A 358 -2.01 16.18 -8.00
N ASP A 359 -2.43 17.43 -7.98
CA ASP A 359 -3.82 17.79 -7.77
C ASP A 359 -4.64 17.54 -9.05
N ASN A 360 -5.63 16.65 -8.95
CA ASN A 360 -6.54 16.30 -10.03
C ASN A 360 -7.96 16.82 -9.80
N THR A 361 -8.20 17.53 -8.71
CA THR A 361 -9.54 17.97 -8.29
C THR A 361 -10.13 19.08 -9.17
N GLY A 362 -9.28 19.87 -9.83
CA GLY A 362 -9.73 21.04 -10.60
C GLY A 362 -10.52 22.02 -9.73
N ASP A 363 -11.59 22.59 -10.29
CA ASP A 363 -12.44 23.56 -9.59
C ASP A 363 -13.19 22.98 -8.39
N LEU A 364 -13.33 21.64 -8.31
CA LEU A 364 -13.99 20.97 -7.19
C LEU A 364 -13.09 20.85 -5.94
N GLY A 365 -11.80 21.15 -6.06
CA GLY A 365 -10.82 20.98 -4.98
C GLY A 365 -10.95 21.95 -3.82
N LYS A 366 -11.54 23.12 -4.06
CA LYS A 366 -11.69 24.20 -3.08
C LYS A 366 -13.15 24.39 -2.70
N GLN A 367 -13.40 24.65 -1.41
CA GLN A 367 -14.74 24.99 -0.96
C GLN A 367 -15.28 26.19 -1.74
N ASN A 368 -16.50 26.05 -2.26
CA ASN A 368 -17.26 27.10 -2.91
C ASN A 368 -18.77 26.86 -2.70
N VAL A 369 -19.27 27.32 -1.57
CA VAL A 369 -20.69 27.12 -1.19
C VAL A 369 -21.63 27.77 -2.21
N ALA A 370 -21.28 28.94 -2.75
CA ALA A 370 -22.10 29.62 -3.74
C ALA A 370 -22.26 28.78 -5.03
N GLU A 371 -21.17 28.19 -5.50
CA GLU A 371 -21.20 27.29 -6.67
C GLU A 371 -21.92 25.96 -6.34
N ALA A 372 -21.77 25.44 -5.11
CA ALA A 372 -22.54 24.28 -4.65
C ALA A 372 -24.05 24.53 -4.74
N VAL A 373 -24.49 25.70 -4.26
CA VAL A 373 -25.90 26.12 -4.33
C VAL A 373 -26.39 26.20 -5.78
N LYS A 374 -25.63 26.82 -6.69
CA LYS A 374 -25.99 26.89 -8.13
C LYS A 374 -26.16 25.51 -8.74
N ARG A 375 -25.28 24.55 -8.41
CA ARG A 375 -25.38 23.17 -8.90
C ARG A 375 -26.62 22.46 -8.38
N LEU A 376 -26.98 22.70 -7.10
CA LEU A 376 -28.18 22.13 -6.51
C LEU A 376 -29.43 22.72 -7.16
N GLU A 377 -29.48 24.03 -7.41
CA GLU A 377 -30.57 24.69 -8.11
C GLU A 377 -30.71 24.16 -9.55
N ALA A 378 -29.61 24.01 -10.26
CA ALA A 378 -29.59 23.39 -11.58
C ALA A 378 -30.05 21.90 -11.57
N ALA A 379 -29.85 21.18 -10.45
CA ALA A 379 -30.37 19.83 -10.23
C ALA A 379 -31.86 19.80 -9.82
N GLY A 380 -32.48 20.99 -9.59
CA GLY A 380 -33.87 21.15 -9.25
C GLY A 380 -34.16 21.29 -7.73
N TYR A 381 -33.12 21.36 -6.89
CA TYR A 381 -33.28 21.59 -5.44
C TYR A 381 -33.39 23.09 -5.13
N THR A 382 -34.51 23.69 -5.50
CA THR A 382 -34.77 25.16 -5.45
C THR A 382 -35.51 25.62 -4.19
N THR A 383 -36.29 24.76 -3.55
CA THR A 383 -37.02 25.09 -2.33
C THR A 383 -36.12 24.95 -1.11
N VAL A 384 -36.10 25.95 -0.23
CA VAL A 384 -35.33 25.95 1.02
C VAL A 384 -36.32 25.91 2.19
N GLY A 385 -36.21 24.87 3.02
CA GLY A 385 -37.04 24.73 4.23
C GLY A 385 -36.65 25.71 5.33
N ALA A 386 -37.49 25.85 6.36
CA ALA A 386 -37.21 26.69 7.51
C ALA A 386 -35.95 26.31 8.29
N ASP A 387 -35.49 25.06 8.17
CA ASP A 387 -34.26 24.53 8.74
C ASP A 387 -33.03 24.74 7.85
N GLY A 388 -33.21 25.38 6.69
CA GLY A 388 -32.16 25.67 5.71
C GLY A 388 -31.87 24.53 4.73
N ILE A 389 -32.57 23.39 4.80
CA ILE A 389 -32.34 22.24 3.92
C ILE A 389 -33.14 22.38 2.63
N ARG A 390 -32.52 22.07 1.51
CA ARG A 390 -33.11 22.16 0.18
C ARG A 390 -33.97 20.95 -0.15
N SER A 391 -34.93 21.15 -1.05
CA SER A 391 -35.76 20.08 -1.61
C SER A 391 -36.10 20.31 -3.08
N LYS A 392 -36.42 19.20 -3.76
CA LYS A 392 -36.92 19.14 -5.13
C LYS A 392 -38.32 18.54 -5.10
N GLY A 393 -39.35 19.38 -5.19
CA GLY A 393 -40.70 18.95 -4.85
C GLY A 393 -40.76 18.41 -3.42
N SER A 394 -41.29 17.22 -3.22
CA SER A 394 -41.32 16.55 -1.91
C SER A 394 -40.00 15.86 -1.53
N GLN A 395 -39.02 15.76 -2.44
CA GLN A 395 -37.75 15.09 -2.19
C GLN A 395 -36.80 16.03 -1.42
N ARG A 396 -36.64 15.79 -0.13
CA ARG A 396 -35.65 16.47 0.73
C ARG A 396 -34.23 16.07 0.33
N LEU A 397 -33.30 17.02 0.32
CA LEU A 397 -31.88 16.79 0.06
C LEU A 397 -31.20 16.28 1.33
N SER A 398 -31.42 15.00 1.60
CA SER A 398 -30.89 14.29 2.77
C SER A 398 -30.05 13.11 2.33
N ILE A 399 -28.83 12.99 2.88
CA ILE A 399 -27.82 11.98 2.54
C ILE A 399 -27.45 11.23 3.83
N LYS A 400 -27.73 9.93 3.86
CA LYS A 400 -27.33 9.03 4.95
C LYS A 400 -25.84 8.74 4.85
N LEU A 401 -25.07 9.16 5.87
CA LEU A 401 -23.65 8.92 5.99
C LEU A 401 -23.38 7.89 7.09
N ILE A 402 -22.88 6.71 6.71
CA ILE A 402 -22.47 5.69 7.67
C ILE A 402 -20.98 5.81 8.01
N TYR A 403 -20.63 5.53 9.28
CA TYR A 403 -19.24 5.50 9.74
C TYR A 403 -19.05 4.48 10.87
N PRO A 404 -17.83 3.87 11.02
CA PRO A 404 -17.61 2.81 12.00
C PRO A 404 -17.45 3.38 13.41
N SER A 405 -17.94 2.64 14.42
CA SER A 405 -17.73 2.93 15.83
C SER A 405 -16.25 2.78 16.25
N GLY A 406 -15.91 3.35 17.41
CA GLY A 406 -14.59 3.17 18.03
C GLY A 406 -13.47 4.07 17.46
N ASN A 407 -13.79 5.04 16.58
CA ASN A 407 -12.83 6.01 16.04
C ASN A 407 -13.32 7.44 16.18
N VAL A 408 -12.80 8.14 17.16
CA VAL A 408 -13.21 9.53 17.50
C VAL A 408 -12.90 10.52 16.36
N ASN A 409 -11.80 10.30 15.63
CA ASN A 409 -11.44 11.18 14.52
C ASN A 409 -12.43 11.07 13.36
N ARG A 410 -12.99 9.87 13.12
CA ARG A 410 -14.07 9.70 12.13
C ARG A 410 -15.36 10.35 12.59
N ALA A 411 -15.72 10.23 13.87
CA ALA A 411 -16.89 10.92 14.43
C ALA A 411 -16.74 12.44 14.25
N ASN A 412 -15.60 13.01 14.60
CA ASN A 412 -15.32 14.44 14.42
C ASN A 412 -15.34 14.85 12.93
N THR A 413 -14.80 14.01 12.03
CA THR A 413 -14.87 14.26 10.58
C THR A 413 -16.32 14.34 10.12
N VAL A 414 -17.19 13.43 10.58
CA VAL A 414 -18.62 13.42 10.23
C VAL A 414 -19.32 14.68 10.72
N LEU A 415 -19.04 15.15 11.94
CA LEU A 415 -19.60 16.40 12.46
C LEU A 415 -19.20 17.61 11.62
N LEU A 416 -17.94 17.69 11.19
CA LEU A 416 -17.46 18.76 10.31
C LEU A 416 -18.13 18.70 8.94
N VAL A 417 -18.26 17.51 8.36
CA VAL A 417 -18.96 17.30 7.07
C VAL A 417 -20.42 17.71 7.18
N GLN A 418 -21.11 17.32 8.26
CA GLN A 418 -22.50 17.67 8.51
C GLN A 418 -22.69 19.20 8.60
N ALA A 419 -21.85 19.86 9.40
CA ALA A 419 -21.95 21.32 9.59
C ALA A 419 -21.68 22.07 8.27
N GLN A 420 -20.68 21.68 7.50
CA GLN A 420 -20.31 22.36 6.25
C GLN A 420 -21.31 22.08 5.12
N ALA A 421 -21.81 20.86 4.98
CA ALA A 421 -22.81 20.50 3.98
C ALA A 421 -24.12 21.27 4.18
N LYS A 422 -24.51 21.53 5.44
CA LYS A 422 -25.69 22.30 5.78
C LYS A 422 -25.64 23.74 5.25
N ALA A 423 -24.47 24.36 5.15
CA ALA A 423 -24.30 25.68 4.58
C ALA A 423 -24.73 25.79 3.11
N ALA A 424 -24.69 24.68 2.36
CA ALA A 424 -25.22 24.58 0.98
C ALA A 424 -26.68 24.09 0.94
N GLY A 425 -27.29 23.80 2.09
CA GLY A 425 -28.65 23.24 2.19
C GLY A 425 -28.71 21.72 2.00
N ILE A 426 -27.61 21.00 2.25
CA ILE A 426 -27.56 19.54 2.22
C ILE A 426 -27.63 19.00 3.65
N GLU A 427 -28.60 18.16 3.93
CA GLU A 427 -28.67 17.42 5.18
C GLU A 427 -27.79 16.18 5.13
N ILE A 428 -26.89 16.03 6.09
CA ILE A 428 -26.15 14.78 6.33
C ILE A 428 -26.78 14.11 7.55
N VAL A 429 -27.23 12.85 7.40
CA VAL A 429 -27.78 12.03 8.48
C VAL A 429 -26.75 11.01 8.92
N PRO A 430 -25.99 11.29 10.00
CA PRO A 430 -24.95 10.38 10.48
C PRO A 430 -25.55 9.09 11.04
N THR A 431 -24.98 7.96 10.68
CA THR A 431 -25.38 6.65 11.21
C THR A 431 -24.14 5.87 11.64
N LEU A 432 -24.01 5.63 12.94
CA LEU A 432 -22.93 4.87 13.54
C LEU A 432 -23.16 3.38 13.34
N ILE A 433 -22.19 2.66 12.80
CA ILE A 433 -22.21 1.21 12.58
C ILE A 433 -21.15 0.55 13.46
N PRO A 434 -21.45 -0.55 14.19
CA PRO A 434 -20.43 -1.32 14.89
C PRO A 434 -19.30 -1.73 13.95
N SER A 435 -18.03 -1.53 14.33
CA SER A 435 -16.88 -1.74 13.46
C SER A 435 -16.82 -3.15 12.87
N ALA A 436 -17.20 -4.18 13.65
CA ALA A 436 -17.24 -5.56 13.17
C ALA A 436 -18.30 -5.82 12.07
N GLN A 437 -19.31 -4.94 11.96
CA GLN A 437 -20.38 -5.05 10.98
C GLN A 437 -20.23 -4.07 9.81
N TYR A 438 -19.22 -3.19 9.87
CA TYR A 438 -19.11 -2.07 8.92
C TYR A 438 -18.99 -2.52 7.47
N PHE A 439 -18.19 -3.54 7.21
CA PHE A 439 -17.99 -4.13 5.87
C PHE A 439 -18.84 -5.40 5.64
N VAL A 440 -19.96 -5.52 6.34
CA VAL A 440 -20.92 -6.61 6.18
C VAL A 440 -22.25 -6.05 5.66
N ALA A 441 -22.91 -6.76 4.75
CA ALA A 441 -24.18 -6.34 4.21
C ALA A 441 -25.22 -6.13 5.33
N PRO A 442 -26.05 -5.08 5.25
CA PRO A 442 -26.26 -4.14 4.13
C PRO A 442 -25.41 -2.85 4.21
N ASN A 443 -24.36 -2.82 5.03
CA ASN A 443 -23.51 -1.65 5.21
C ASN A 443 -22.53 -1.48 4.04
N VAL A 444 -21.23 -1.22 4.28
CA VAL A 444 -20.28 -0.99 3.19
C VAL A 444 -20.05 -2.28 2.41
N THR A 445 -20.87 -2.50 1.42
CA THR A 445 -20.79 -3.62 0.47
C THR A 445 -21.03 -3.09 -0.93
N SER A 446 -20.68 -3.90 -1.93
CA SER A 446 -20.91 -3.56 -3.33
C SER A 446 -22.40 -3.49 -3.67
N TRP A 447 -22.67 -2.66 -4.68
CA TRP A 447 -23.97 -2.59 -5.32
C TRP A 447 -24.45 -4.01 -5.79
N PRO A 448 -25.74 -4.40 -5.62
CA PRO A 448 -26.85 -3.58 -5.10
C PRO A 448 -27.10 -3.74 -3.57
N ASN A 449 -26.24 -4.38 -2.83
CA ASN A 449 -26.50 -4.81 -1.45
C ASN A 449 -26.29 -3.70 -0.39
N GLY A 450 -25.49 -2.68 -0.68
CA GLY A 450 -25.28 -1.56 0.23
C GLY A 450 -26.54 -0.68 0.38
N LYS A 451 -26.88 -0.32 1.64
CA LYS A 451 -28.05 0.53 1.96
C LYS A 451 -27.59 1.81 2.66
N TYR A 452 -26.79 2.60 1.96
CA TYR A 452 -26.28 3.89 2.38
C TYR A 452 -26.05 4.78 1.15
N GLU A 453 -26.04 6.10 1.31
CA GLU A 453 -25.66 7.04 0.25
C GLU A 453 -24.18 7.39 0.33
N LEU A 454 -23.62 7.47 1.55
CA LEU A 454 -22.25 7.88 1.78
C LEU A 454 -21.64 7.04 2.91
N ALA A 455 -20.37 6.67 2.80
CA ALA A 455 -19.63 5.91 3.80
C ALA A 455 -18.25 6.52 4.03
N LEU A 456 -17.87 6.72 5.30
CA LEU A 456 -16.55 7.21 5.70
C LEU A 456 -15.65 6.05 6.13
N PHE A 457 -14.58 5.78 5.40
CA PHE A 457 -13.54 4.81 5.76
C PHE A 457 -12.22 5.13 5.07
N ALA A 458 -11.22 4.27 5.22
CA ALA A 458 -9.91 4.47 4.60
C ALA A 458 -9.58 3.35 3.61
N TRP A 459 -8.95 3.71 2.49
CA TRP A 459 -8.25 2.78 1.63
C TRP A 459 -6.77 2.71 2.02
N VAL A 460 -6.22 1.50 1.92
CA VAL A 460 -4.78 1.25 2.05
C VAL A 460 -4.20 1.17 0.66
N GLY A 461 -3.31 2.09 0.34
CA GLY A 461 -2.54 2.11 -0.90
C GLY A 461 -1.22 1.35 -0.77
N GLY A 462 -0.38 1.47 -1.79
CA GLY A 462 0.95 0.84 -1.82
C GLY A 462 1.84 1.51 -2.86
N ASN A 463 3.05 0.98 -2.98
CA ASN A 463 4.07 1.52 -3.88
C ASN A 463 3.82 1.23 -5.37
N TYR A 464 2.80 0.43 -5.69
CA TYR A 464 2.33 0.16 -7.05
C TYR A 464 0.86 0.63 -7.20
N PRO A 465 0.62 1.95 -7.11
CA PRO A 465 -0.72 2.47 -6.94
C PRO A 465 -1.64 2.21 -8.14
N ILE A 466 -1.12 2.25 -9.38
CA ILE A 466 -1.94 2.14 -10.59
C ILE A 466 -2.66 0.79 -10.65
N SER A 467 -1.94 -0.32 -10.46
CA SER A 467 -2.54 -1.65 -10.49
C SER A 467 -3.41 -1.92 -9.26
N SER A 468 -3.01 -1.43 -8.09
CA SER A 468 -3.73 -1.68 -6.84
C SER A 468 -5.07 -0.95 -6.76
N VAL A 469 -5.19 0.26 -7.34
CA VAL A 469 -6.44 1.04 -7.25
C VAL A 469 -7.38 0.84 -8.43
N SER A 470 -6.93 0.24 -9.55
CA SER A 470 -7.76 0.09 -10.76
C SER A 470 -9.12 -0.54 -10.47
N ASN A 471 -9.18 -1.54 -9.59
CA ASN A 471 -10.42 -2.22 -9.21
C ASN A 471 -11.38 -1.34 -8.40
N LEU A 472 -10.86 -0.32 -7.70
CA LEU A 472 -11.71 0.61 -6.94
C LEU A 472 -12.55 1.48 -7.86
N HIS A 473 -12.08 1.69 -9.09
CA HIS A 473 -12.68 2.60 -10.07
C HIS A 473 -13.36 1.92 -11.24
N LYS A 474 -13.10 0.62 -11.46
CA LYS A 474 -13.60 -0.14 -12.59
C LYS A 474 -15.11 -0.39 -12.46
N LEU A 475 -15.87 -0.14 -13.51
CA LEU A 475 -17.28 -0.52 -13.57
C LEU A 475 -17.45 -2.04 -13.46
N GLY A 476 -18.47 -2.47 -12.73
CA GLY A 476 -18.72 -3.89 -12.43
C GLY A 476 -17.80 -4.50 -11.37
N SER A 477 -16.78 -3.78 -10.89
CA SER A 477 -15.94 -4.26 -9.78
C SER A 477 -16.71 -4.22 -8.46
N PRO A 478 -16.63 -5.28 -7.64
CA PRO A 478 -17.19 -5.27 -6.28
C PRO A 478 -16.60 -4.18 -5.37
N GLN A 479 -15.40 -3.68 -5.66
CA GLN A 479 -14.77 -2.63 -4.87
C GLN A 479 -15.18 -1.20 -5.30
N ASN A 480 -15.80 -1.04 -6.47
CA ASN A 480 -16.46 0.21 -6.87
C ASN A 480 -17.87 0.22 -6.28
N HIS A 481 -18.00 0.60 -5.02
CA HIS A 481 -19.23 0.45 -4.26
C HIS A 481 -20.43 1.20 -4.86
N GLY A 482 -20.21 2.40 -5.37
CA GLY A 482 -21.25 3.22 -6.01
C GLY A 482 -21.46 2.95 -7.49
N GLN A 483 -20.62 2.11 -8.11
CA GLN A 483 -20.59 1.88 -9.57
C GLN A 483 -20.48 3.19 -10.36
N ILE A 484 -19.83 4.19 -9.78
CA ILE A 484 -19.57 5.49 -10.41
C ILE A 484 -18.28 5.39 -11.20
N GLY A 485 -18.32 5.77 -12.48
CA GLY A 485 -17.19 5.67 -13.40
C GLY A 485 -17.64 5.75 -14.85
N SER A 486 -16.76 5.37 -15.76
CA SER A 486 -17.08 5.31 -17.20
C SER A 486 -16.16 4.34 -17.93
N ALA A 487 -16.58 3.89 -19.11
CA ALA A 487 -15.72 3.10 -20.01
C ALA A 487 -14.40 3.81 -20.36
N ALA A 488 -14.39 5.15 -20.37
CA ALA A 488 -13.18 5.94 -20.60
C ALA A 488 -12.18 5.78 -19.44
N VAL A 489 -12.64 5.80 -18.19
CA VAL A 489 -11.82 5.55 -17.00
C VAL A 489 -11.24 4.14 -17.05
N ASP A 490 -12.09 3.13 -17.34
CA ASP A 490 -11.65 1.73 -17.44
C ASP A 490 -10.59 1.54 -18.53
N ALA A 491 -10.77 2.18 -19.70
CA ALA A 491 -9.80 2.14 -20.78
C ALA A 491 -8.46 2.79 -20.42
N LEU A 492 -8.48 3.92 -19.71
CA LEU A 492 -7.27 4.62 -19.26
C LEU A 492 -6.48 3.78 -18.26
N PHE A 493 -7.13 3.21 -17.23
CA PHE A 493 -6.46 2.31 -16.29
C PHE A 493 -5.96 1.03 -16.96
N SER A 494 -6.74 0.43 -17.85
CA SER A 494 -6.32 -0.75 -18.61
C SER A 494 -5.06 -0.45 -19.42
N ARG A 495 -5.01 0.68 -20.13
CA ARG A 495 -3.82 1.11 -20.87
C ARG A 495 -2.63 1.38 -19.94
N ALA A 496 -2.85 2.06 -18.81
CA ALA A 496 -1.79 2.35 -17.84
C ALA A 496 -1.16 1.05 -17.28
N ASN A 497 -1.95 0.00 -17.07
CA ASN A 497 -1.47 -1.29 -16.58
C ASN A 497 -0.73 -2.13 -17.65
N ASN A 498 -0.81 -1.75 -18.93
CA ASN A 498 -0.20 -2.47 -20.06
C ASN A 498 0.98 -1.72 -20.71
N ILE A 499 1.45 -0.62 -20.15
CA ILE A 499 2.58 0.18 -20.65
C ILE A 499 3.71 0.14 -19.62
N LEU A 500 4.95 -0.16 -20.07
CA LEU A 500 6.14 -0.19 -19.19
C LEU A 500 6.70 1.21 -18.90
N ASP A 501 6.45 2.18 -19.77
CA ASP A 501 6.90 3.57 -19.60
C ASP A 501 6.15 4.24 -18.44
N LEU A 502 6.87 4.52 -17.36
CA LEU A 502 6.29 5.06 -16.14
C LEU A 502 5.61 6.42 -16.36
N GLN A 503 6.22 7.33 -17.13
CA GLN A 503 5.66 8.67 -17.34
C GLN A 503 4.34 8.62 -18.11
N LYS A 504 4.27 7.76 -19.14
CA LYS A 504 3.02 7.55 -19.87
C LYS A 504 1.95 6.89 -18.99
N ARG A 505 2.33 5.94 -18.14
CA ARG A 505 1.42 5.34 -17.15
C ARG A 505 0.85 6.37 -16.19
N CYS A 506 1.73 7.20 -15.62
CA CYS A 506 1.35 8.27 -14.72
C CYS A 506 0.36 9.24 -15.36
N LYS A 507 0.64 9.65 -16.60
CA LYS A 507 -0.28 10.53 -17.34
C LYS A 507 -1.66 9.89 -17.50
N LEU A 508 -1.72 8.64 -17.95
CA LEU A 508 -2.99 7.92 -18.15
C LEU A 508 -3.77 7.75 -16.85
N ALA A 509 -3.08 7.41 -15.75
CA ALA A 509 -3.72 7.24 -14.45
C ALA A 509 -4.24 8.57 -13.87
N ASN A 510 -3.48 9.67 -14.04
CA ASN A 510 -3.92 10.99 -13.63
C ASN A 510 -5.07 11.51 -14.52
N ASP A 511 -5.06 11.21 -15.83
CA ASP A 511 -6.18 11.56 -16.72
C ASP A 511 -7.46 10.79 -16.31
N ALA A 512 -7.33 9.51 -15.92
CA ALA A 512 -8.45 8.73 -15.37
C ALA A 512 -8.96 9.35 -14.06
N ASP A 513 -8.06 9.74 -13.17
CA ASP A 513 -8.38 10.32 -11.88
C ASP A 513 -9.12 11.68 -12.00
N LYS A 514 -8.74 12.52 -12.97
CA LYS A 514 -9.49 13.75 -13.27
C LYS A 514 -10.94 13.46 -13.67
N LEU A 515 -11.17 12.43 -14.49
CA LEU A 515 -12.53 12.01 -14.85
C LEU A 515 -13.31 11.50 -13.61
N GLN A 516 -12.64 10.82 -12.69
CA GLN A 516 -13.24 10.38 -11.43
C GLN A 516 -13.63 11.56 -10.53
N TYR A 517 -12.82 12.62 -10.45
CA TYR A 517 -13.20 13.85 -9.75
C TYR A 517 -14.37 14.55 -10.42
N GLN A 518 -14.41 14.61 -11.75
CA GLN A 518 -15.55 15.20 -12.47
C GLN A 518 -16.86 14.44 -12.18
N ALA A 519 -16.79 13.10 -12.11
CA ALA A 519 -17.92 12.25 -11.75
C ALA A 519 -18.22 12.23 -10.24
N VAL A 520 -17.30 12.71 -9.42
CA VAL A 520 -17.26 12.58 -7.96
C VAL A 520 -17.53 11.13 -7.56
N HIS A 521 -16.62 10.26 -7.98
CA HIS A 521 -16.63 8.83 -7.59
C HIS A 521 -16.58 8.68 -6.05
N SER A 522 -15.70 9.42 -5.44
CA SER A 522 -15.58 9.57 -3.98
C SER A 522 -15.00 10.95 -3.66
N ILE A 523 -15.12 11.39 -2.43
CA ILE A 523 -14.52 12.63 -1.93
C ILE A 523 -13.32 12.24 -1.07
N THR A 524 -12.12 12.43 -1.60
CA THR A 524 -10.88 12.21 -0.83
C THR A 524 -10.79 13.25 0.28
N MET A 525 -10.51 12.83 1.50
CA MET A 525 -10.40 13.75 2.64
C MET A 525 -8.93 14.09 2.93
N PHE A 526 -8.19 13.19 3.53
CA PHE A 526 -6.80 13.40 3.90
C PHE A 526 -6.04 12.07 3.98
N GLN A 527 -4.73 12.15 3.81
CA GLN A 527 -3.82 11.03 4.05
C GLN A 527 -3.50 10.94 5.55
N ARG A 528 -3.52 9.74 6.11
CA ARG A 528 -3.19 9.53 7.52
C ARG A 528 -1.69 9.65 7.80
N PRO A 529 -1.30 10.05 9.01
CA PRO A 529 0.06 9.84 9.47
C PRO A 529 0.34 8.35 9.71
N ASN A 530 1.56 7.91 9.40
CA ASN A 530 2.18 6.78 10.06
C ASN A 530 2.91 7.34 11.29
N ALA A 531 2.19 7.46 12.41
CA ALA A 531 2.74 7.95 13.65
C ALA A 531 3.02 6.76 14.58
N VAL A 532 4.23 6.69 15.10
CA VAL A 532 4.67 5.62 15.98
C VAL A 532 5.30 6.20 17.25
N ALA A 533 5.11 5.52 18.37
CA ALA A 533 5.84 5.78 19.59
C ALA A 533 6.90 4.69 19.78
N VAL A 534 8.13 5.08 20.02
CA VAL A 534 9.29 4.18 20.07
C VAL A 534 10.16 4.51 21.28
N ASN A 535 10.71 3.50 21.93
CA ASN A 535 11.74 3.65 22.95
C ASN A 535 12.91 4.47 22.37
N LYS A 536 13.34 5.54 23.08
CA LYS A 536 14.39 6.45 22.61
C LYS A 536 15.72 5.77 22.31
N LYS A 537 16.01 4.62 22.91
CA LYS A 537 17.21 3.84 22.66
C LYS A 537 17.16 3.05 21.35
N VAL A 538 15.99 2.84 20.76
CA VAL A 538 15.86 2.14 19.49
C VAL A 538 16.35 3.03 18.35
N ALA A 539 17.10 2.46 17.42
CA ALA A 539 17.59 3.11 16.22
C ALA A 539 17.27 2.28 14.98
N ASN A 540 17.18 2.94 13.84
CA ASN A 540 16.87 2.37 12.53
C ASN A 540 15.48 1.67 12.49
N PHE A 541 14.57 2.10 13.39
CA PHE A 541 13.20 1.64 13.45
C PHE A 541 12.27 2.79 13.86
N GLY A 542 11.07 2.85 13.27
CA GLY A 542 10.12 3.93 13.54
C GLY A 542 9.00 4.01 12.52
N ALA A 543 8.71 5.23 12.05
CA ALA A 543 7.70 5.50 11.04
C ALA A 543 8.28 5.29 9.64
N PHE A 544 7.86 4.24 8.97
CA PHE A 544 8.40 3.87 7.65
C PHE A 544 7.63 4.48 6.46
N GLY A 545 6.34 4.78 6.62
CA GLY A 545 5.53 5.29 5.50
C GLY A 545 5.52 4.33 4.31
N PHE A 546 6.10 4.78 3.18
CA PHE A 546 6.23 3.98 1.95
C PHE A 546 7.58 3.23 1.84
N THR A 547 8.41 3.27 2.87
CA THR A 547 9.75 2.64 2.87
C THR A 547 9.73 1.26 3.52
N SER A 548 10.74 0.45 3.25
CA SER A 548 10.88 -0.89 3.80
C SER A 548 11.74 -0.91 5.06
N ILE A 549 11.51 -1.89 5.94
CA ILE A 549 12.32 -2.12 7.14
C ILE A 549 13.57 -2.91 6.76
N ASP A 550 14.75 -2.40 7.10
CA ASP A 550 15.99 -3.17 7.05
C ASP A 550 16.25 -3.80 8.43
N TRP A 551 15.81 -5.02 8.62
CA TRP A 551 15.94 -5.75 9.88
C TRP A 551 17.38 -6.05 10.28
N THR A 552 18.35 -5.94 9.37
CA THR A 552 19.77 -6.11 9.71
C THR A 552 20.32 -4.94 10.49
N LYS A 553 19.71 -3.75 10.36
CA LYS A 553 20.17 -2.49 10.96
C LYS A 553 19.44 -2.08 12.23
N VAL A 554 18.28 -2.67 12.51
CA VAL A 554 17.52 -2.35 13.74
C VAL A 554 18.34 -2.73 14.97
N GLY A 555 18.40 -1.82 15.96
CA GLY A 555 19.14 -2.07 17.19
C GLY A 555 18.94 -0.98 18.24
N PHE A 556 19.66 -1.12 19.34
CA PHE A 556 19.67 -0.14 20.43
C PHE A 556 20.96 0.68 20.39
N THR A 557 20.86 1.97 20.69
CA THR A 557 22.03 2.84 20.86
C THR A 557 22.85 2.42 22.09
N LYS A 558 24.17 2.65 22.03
CA LYS A 558 25.09 2.43 23.15
C LYS A 558 24.75 3.32 24.33
#